data_0f27b3f4f2fa77413181388f4d8c2490
#
_entry.id   0f27b3f4f2fa77413181388f4d8c2490
#
_cell.length_a   1.000
_cell.length_b   1.000
_cell.length_c   1.000
_cell.angle_alpha   90.00
_cell.angle_beta   90.00
_cell.angle_gamma   90.00
#
_symmetry.space_group_name_H-M   'P 1'
#
loop_
_entity.id
_entity.type
_entity.pdbx_description
1 polymer ?
#
loop_
_entity_poly.entity_id
_entity_poly.type
_entity_poly.pdbx_seq_one_letter_code
_entity_poly.pdbx_strand_id
1 'polypeptide(L)'
;AGQDDRIRVIHKENGGLGDARNAGIREATGKYLLCVDSDDRIREDLVSVTVEAAEKTQADIVVFDYAGETPDRKQTDLFTFDLPEDRTFCAAEEPSVIMRTCSAVNKLFRKEFWVKSGLSFPAGRYYEDLATIPKLLTQADRIVYKKEILYYYLAREDSITHSSDFSRNYDDRTRSVDEVLEFFHEKGLDQIYRDELEYLVFENAYFVPSKEIVLNDRKSAYLQKFREYALEKYPDLAKNRYVLELSGKDKILWALLRRKMYAVMVLMSKMRQIRDRITGR
;
A
#
# COMPACT_ATOMS: atom_id res chain seq x y z
N ALA A 1 13.50 8.05 -24.39
CA ALA A 1 14.96 8.17 -24.54
C ALA A 1 15.26 8.67 -25.94
N GLY A 2 16.33 9.39 -26.13
CA GLY A 2 16.72 9.99 -27.43
C GLY A 2 16.31 11.45 -27.62
N GLN A 3 15.44 11.98 -26.76
CA GLN A 3 15.09 13.42 -26.74
C GLN A 3 15.63 14.14 -25.49
N ASP A 4 16.07 13.39 -24.47
CA ASP A 4 16.62 13.93 -23.22
C ASP A 4 17.68 12.95 -22.68
N ASP A 5 18.89 13.41 -22.49
CA ASP A 5 20.04 12.60 -22.05
C ASP A 5 19.93 12.15 -20.59
N ARG A 6 19.00 12.72 -19.83
CA ARG A 6 18.69 12.29 -18.46
C ARG A 6 17.83 11.03 -18.42
N ILE A 7 17.19 10.66 -19.54
CA ILE A 7 16.33 9.48 -19.65
C ILE A 7 17.17 8.28 -20.06
N ARG A 8 17.26 7.29 -19.17
CA ARG A 8 17.94 6.03 -19.40
C ARG A 8 16.90 4.90 -19.47
N VAL A 9 17.02 4.04 -20.48
CA VAL A 9 16.15 2.87 -20.65
C VAL A 9 16.91 1.61 -20.31
N ILE A 10 16.31 0.76 -19.48
CA ILE A 10 16.88 -0.53 -19.10
C ILE A 10 16.02 -1.62 -19.76
N HIS A 11 16.59 -2.34 -20.73
CA HIS A 11 15.98 -3.52 -21.33
C HIS A 11 16.35 -4.76 -20.54
N LYS A 12 15.36 -5.51 -20.08
CA LYS A 12 15.55 -6.75 -19.31
C LYS A 12 14.37 -7.71 -19.54
N GLU A 13 14.56 -8.97 -19.24
CA GLU A 13 13.47 -9.93 -19.20
C GLU A 13 12.41 -9.54 -18.14
N ASN A 14 11.15 -9.91 -18.40
CA ASN A 14 10.06 -9.60 -17.48
C ASN A 14 10.19 -10.40 -16.19
N GLY A 15 10.52 -9.72 -15.10
CA GLY A 15 10.60 -10.27 -13.74
C GLY A 15 9.56 -9.67 -12.79
N GLY A 16 8.54 -9.00 -13.33
CA GLY A 16 7.50 -8.30 -12.55
C GLY A 16 7.91 -6.90 -12.10
N LEU A 17 6.97 -6.20 -11.45
CA LEU A 17 7.11 -4.80 -11.05
C LEU A 17 8.27 -4.60 -10.05
N GLY A 18 8.37 -5.48 -9.04
CA GLY A 18 9.45 -5.40 -8.05
C GLY A 18 10.85 -5.51 -8.67
N ASP A 19 11.03 -6.41 -9.64
CA ASP A 19 12.29 -6.56 -10.34
C ASP A 19 12.61 -5.37 -11.26
N ALA A 20 11.59 -4.77 -11.89
CA ALA A 20 11.75 -3.54 -12.66
C ALA A 20 12.19 -2.37 -11.78
N ARG A 21 11.54 -2.17 -10.61
CA ARG A 21 11.94 -1.15 -9.63
C ARG A 21 13.37 -1.39 -9.12
N ASN A 22 13.74 -2.62 -8.79
CA ASN A 22 15.09 -2.95 -8.36
C ASN A 22 16.15 -2.64 -9.44
N ALA A 23 15.84 -2.91 -10.71
CA ALA A 23 16.74 -2.56 -11.82
C ALA A 23 16.94 -1.04 -11.90
N GLY A 24 15.87 -0.26 -11.81
CA GLY A 24 15.92 1.20 -11.76
C GLY A 24 16.74 1.73 -10.58
N ILE A 25 16.52 1.18 -9.38
CA ILE A 25 17.24 1.57 -8.16
C ILE A 25 18.75 1.31 -8.26
N ARG A 26 19.15 0.17 -8.81
CA ARG A 26 20.58 -0.16 -9.03
C ARG A 26 21.27 0.84 -9.95
N GLU A 27 20.59 1.26 -11.00
CA GLU A 27 21.12 2.18 -12.00
C GLU A 27 20.98 3.66 -11.64
N ALA A 28 20.14 3.98 -10.66
CA ALA A 28 19.92 5.36 -10.22
C ALA A 28 21.21 5.97 -9.68
N THR A 29 21.53 7.20 -10.10
CA THR A 29 22.69 7.96 -9.63
C THR A 29 22.30 9.14 -8.74
N GLY A 30 21.01 9.47 -8.66
CA GLY A 30 20.50 10.58 -7.88
C GLY A 30 20.59 10.37 -6.36
N LYS A 31 20.53 11.46 -5.61
CA LYS A 31 20.50 11.47 -4.14
C LYS A 31 19.20 10.85 -3.58
N TYR A 32 18.12 10.94 -4.33
CA TYR A 32 16.82 10.44 -3.97
C TYR A 32 16.27 9.47 -5.01
N LEU A 33 15.37 8.59 -4.58
CA LEU A 33 14.66 7.61 -5.39
C LEU A 33 13.15 7.90 -5.30
N LEU A 34 12.48 7.90 -6.42
CA LEU A 34 11.03 8.00 -6.54
C LEU A 34 10.55 6.93 -7.52
N CYS A 35 9.60 6.11 -7.09
CA CYS A 35 8.96 5.14 -7.97
C CYS A 35 7.74 5.79 -8.62
N VAL A 36 7.64 5.68 -9.95
CA VAL A 36 6.47 6.14 -10.72
C VAL A 36 6.08 5.01 -11.65
N ASP A 37 4.85 4.55 -11.56
CA ASP A 37 4.33 3.52 -12.44
C ASP A 37 3.97 4.14 -13.80
N SER A 38 4.19 3.41 -14.90
CA SER A 38 4.19 3.96 -16.27
C SER A 38 2.82 4.41 -16.77
N ASP A 39 1.77 4.00 -16.11
CA ASP A 39 0.37 4.32 -16.42
C ASP A 39 -0.19 5.43 -15.53
N ASP A 40 0.55 5.85 -14.53
CA ASP A 40 0.13 6.84 -13.56
C ASP A 40 0.62 8.26 -13.92
N ARG A 41 0.19 9.24 -13.15
CA ARG A 41 0.54 10.64 -13.32
C ARG A 41 1.02 11.24 -12.00
N ILE A 42 2.00 12.13 -12.09
CA ILE A 42 2.48 12.91 -10.96
C ILE A 42 2.09 14.39 -11.11
N ARG A 43 1.99 15.11 -10.00
CA ARG A 43 1.90 16.58 -10.00
C ARG A 43 3.25 17.18 -10.46
N GLU A 44 3.21 18.24 -11.23
CA GLU A 44 4.41 18.80 -11.87
C GLU A 44 5.51 19.20 -10.87
N ASP A 45 5.13 19.61 -9.68
CA ASP A 45 6.03 20.03 -8.60
C ASP A 45 6.35 18.94 -7.57
N LEU A 46 5.91 17.67 -7.79
CA LEU A 46 6.14 16.57 -6.85
C LEU A 46 7.61 16.48 -6.44
N VAL A 47 8.53 16.52 -7.40
CA VAL A 47 9.96 16.36 -7.13
C VAL A 47 10.48 17.54 -6.30
N SER A 48 10.12 18.79 -6.64
CA SER A 48 10.58 19.96 -5.90
C SER A 48 10.05 19.98 -4.46
N VAL A 49 8.75 19.73 -4.27
CA VAL A 49 8.11 19.68 -2.94
C VAL A 49 8.75 18.63 -2.04
N THR A 50 8.91 17.41 -2.58
CA THR A 50 9.42 16.29 -1.77
C THR A 50 10.93 16.41 -1.50
N VAL A 51 11.73 16.89 -2.46
CA VAL A 51 13.16 17.12 -2.28
C VAL A 51 13.40 18.27 -1.30
N GLU A 52 12.65 19.37 -1.39
CA GLU A 52 12.75 20.47 -0.42
C GLU A 52 12.45 19.99 1.00
N ALA A 53 11.39 19.22 1.18
CA ALA A 53 11.06 18.62 2.48
C ALA A 53 12.19 17.71 2.98
N ALA A 54 12.74 16.84 2.12
CA ALA A 54 13.82 15.93 2.47
C ALA A 54 15.11 16.66 2.84
N GLU A 55 15.48 17.73 2.11
CA GLU A 55 16.70 18.52 2.38
C GLU A 55 16.57 19.33 3.68
N LYS A 56 15.43 19.99 3.88
CA LYS A 56 15.17 20.79 5.07
C LYS A 56 15.22 19.97 6.36
N THR A 57 14.72 18.74 6.31
CA THR A 57 14.58 17.89 7.49
C THR A 57 15.62 16.80 7.59
N GLN A 58 16.42 16.61 6.54
CA GLN A 58 17.34 15.47 6.38
C GLN A 58 16.60 14.11 6.47
N ALA A 59 15.37 14.07 5.95
CA ALA A 59 14.54 12.88 6.00
C ALA A 59 15.12 11.73 5.18
N ASP A 60 14.94 10.51 5.68
CA ASP A 60 15.22 9.26 4.98
C ASP A 60 14.08 8.93 4.00
N ILE A 61 12.84 9.24 4.43
CA ILE A 61 11.62 9.01 3.66
C ILE A 61 10.71 10.25 3.76
N VAL A 62 10.22 10.72 2.62
CA VAL A 62 9.09 11.67 2.57
C VAL A 62 7.86 10.93 2.08
N VAL A 63 6.82 10.89 2.89
CA VAL A 63 5.50 10.31 2.56
C VAL A 63 4.58 11.43 2.10
N PHE A 64 3.73 11.18 1.13
CA PHE A 64 2.74 12.16 0.65
C PHE A 64 1.42 11.48 0.25
N ASP A 65 0.37 12.28 0.10
CA ASP A 65 -0.94 11.79 -0.32
C ASP A 65 -0.97 11.45 -1.81
N TYR A 66 -1.89 10.55 -2.16
CA TYR A 66 -2.19 10.24 -3.55
C TYR A 66 -3.70 10.07 -3.74
N ALA A 67 -4.16 10.15 -4.97
CA ALA A 67 -5.56 9.98 -5.31
C ALA A 67 -5.72 9.00 -6.47
N GLY A 68 -6.83 8.28 -6.48
CA GLY A 68 -7.28 7.58 -7.67
C GLY A 68 -7.77 8.59 -8.71
N GLU A 69 -7.55 8.27 -9.99
CA GLU A 69 -7.99 9.10 -11.12
C GLU A 69 -8.57 8.19 -12.21
N THR A 70 -9.67 8.62 -12.81
CA THR A 70 -10.24 7.96 -13.99
C THR A 70 -9.51 8.42 -15.28
N PRO A 71 -9.66 7.73 -16.42
CA PRO A 71 -9.03 8.15 -17.68
C PRO A 71 -9.43 9.56 -18.15
N ASP A 72 -10.61 10.06 -17.76
CA ASP A 72 -11.07 11.44 -17.99
C ASP A 72 -10.65 12.44 -16.89
N ARG A 73 -9.66 12.05 -16.06
CA ARG A 73 -9.01 12.86 -15.02
C ARG A 73 -9.92 13.31 -13.89
N LYS A 74 -10.97 12.57 -13.58
CA LYS A 74 -11.76 12.79 -12.37
C LYS A 74 -11.14 12.03 -11.21
N GLN A 75 -10.92 12.73 -10.10
CA GLN A 75 -10.48 12.10 -8.87
C GLN A 75 -11.55 11.15 -8.33
N THR A 76 -11.11 9.99 -7.87
CA THR A 76 -11.95 8.97 -7.27
C THR A 76 -11.68 8.86 -5.77
N ASP A 77 -10.92 7.86 -5.35
CA ASP A 77 -10.56 7.66 -3.95
C ASP A 77 -9.39 8.55 -3.56
N LEU A 78 -9.45 9.14 -2.36
CA LEU A 78 -8.37 9.91 -1.78
C LEU A 78 -7.68 9.06 -0.71
N PHE A 79 -6.36 8.95 -0.84
CA PHE A 79 -5.49 8.26 0.11
C PHE A 79 -4.68 9.29 0.89
N THR A 80 -5.22 9.69 2.03
CA THR A 80 -4.59 10.60 2.99
C THR A 80 -4.38 9.87 4.31
N PHE A 81 -3.38 10.30 5.07
CA PHE A 81 -2.92 9.60 6.25
C PHE A 81 -3.04 10.50 7.48
N ASP A 82 -3.43 9.92 8.60
CA ASP A 82 -3.41 10.59 9.90
C ASP A 82 -2.00 10.44 10.49
N LEU A 83 -1.09 11.27 9.98
CA LEU A 83 0.32 11.32 10.37
C LEU A 83 0.70 12.78 10.69
N PRO A 84 1.74 12.99 11.52
CA PRO A 84 2.21 14.34 11.83
C PRO A 84 2.74 15.07 10.60
N GLU A 85 2.17 16.25 10.31
CA GLU A 85 2.56 17.07 9.16
C GLU A 85 3.82 17.88 9.46
N ASP A 86 4.65 18.09 8.45
CA ASP A 86 5.78 19.04 8.42
C ASP A 86 6.80 18.93 9.58
N ARG A 87 6.78 17.84 10.33
CA ARG A 87 7.81 17.50 11.30
C ARG A 87 8.40 16.13 11.04
N THR A 88 9.61 15.89 11.51
CA THR A 88 10.21 14.55 11.48
C THR A 88 9.64 13.68 12.58
N PHE A 89 9.49 12.41 12.28
CA PHE A 89 9.16 11.34 13.22
C PHE A 89 9.79 10.02 12.76
N CYS A 90 9.81 9.02 13.61
CA CYS A 90 10.17 7.65 13.27
C CYS A 90 9.04 6.69 13.67
N ALA A 91 9.15 5.43 13.29
CA ALA A 91 8.13 4.43 13.61
C ALA A 91 7.93 4.22 15.12
N ALA A 92 8.96 4.47 15.96
CA ALA A 92 8.82 4.37 17.40
C ALA A 92 7.96 5.50 18.00
N GLU A 93 7.94 6.68 17.36
CA GLU A 93 7.14 7.83 17.78
C GLU A 93 5.73 7.81 17.15
N GLU A 94 5.61 7.28 15.93
CA GLU A 94 4.37 7.18 15.16
C GLU A 94 4.22 5.77 14.57
N PRO A 95 3.88 4.76 15.40
CA PRO A 95 3.85 3.35 14.97
C PRO A 95 2.88 3.09 13.80
N SER A 96 1.82 3.88 13.72
CA SER A 96 0.81 3.72 12.67
C SER A 96 1.37 3.84 11.25
N VAL A 97 2.52 4.51 11.05
CA VAL A 97 3.12 4.71 9.74
C VAL A 97 3.44 3.40 9.02
N ILE A 98 3.79 2.32 9.75
CA ILE A 98 4.16 1.04 9.14
C ILE A 98 2.99 0.30 8.48
N MET A 99 1.75 0.64 8.86
CA MET A 99 0.55 0.00 8.33
C MET A 99 -0.31 0.94 7.46
N ARG A 100 -0.15 2.27 7.59
CA ARG A 100 -1.02 3.25 6.91
C ARG A 100 -0.83 3.27 5.41
N THR A 101 0.37 3.00 4.91
CA THR A 101 0.66 3.04 3.48
C THR A 101 1.80 2.10 3.11
N CYS A 102 1.45 0.98 2.52
CA CYS A 102 2.42 0.02 2.00
C CYS A 102 2.85 0.33 0.55
N SER A 103 2.27 1.35 -0.10
CA SER A 103 2.60 1.69 -1.49
C SER A 103 3.99 2.33 -1.61
N ALA A 104 4.72 1.99 -2.68
CA ALA A 104 6.03 2.58 -2.99
C ALA A 104 5.93 3.93 -3.72
N VAL A 105 4.83 4.18 -4.46
CA VAL A 105 4.71 5.34 -5.36
C VAL A 105 4.44 6.66 -4.65
N ASN A 106 3.99 6.62 -3.40
CA ASN A 106 3.73 7.81 -2.59
C ASN A 106 4.86 8.14 -1.61
N LYS A 107 6.09 7.81 -2.00
CA LYS A 107 7.28 8.04 -1.16
C LYS A 107 8.49 8.47 -1.97
N LEU A 108 9.20 9.47 -1.47
CA LEU A 108 10.56 9.78 -1.87
C LEU A 108 11.51 9.15 -0.84
N PHE A 109 12.49 8.39 -1.32
CA PHE A 109 13.48 7.73 -0.47
C PHE A 109 14.85 8.39 -0.65
N ARG A 110 15.59 8.62 0.44
CA ARG A 110 17.02 8.91 0.35
C ARG A 110 17.74 7.65 -0.14
N LYS A 111 18.49 7.75 -1.22
CA LYS A 111 19.17 6.58 -1.82
C LYS A 111 20.15 5.91 -0.87
N GLU A 112 20.93 6.70 -0.12
CA GLU A 112 21.87 6.18 0.87
C GLU A 112 21.17 5.34 1.94
N PHE A 113 20.03 5.82 2.47
CA PHE A 113 19.18 5.07 3.39
C PHE A 113 18.68 3.76 2.75
N TRP A 114 18.15 3.83 1.52
CA TRP A 114 17.70 2.64 0.80
C TRP A 114 18.79 1.57 0.69
N VAL A 115 19.99 1.96 0.25
CA VAL A 115 21.13 1.04 0.10
C VAL A 115 21.56 0.47 1.46
N LYS A 116 21.61 1.30 2.51
CA LYS A 116 21.98 0.87 3.87
C LYS A 116 20.95 -0.10 4.47
N SER A 117 19.67 0.01 4.12
CA SER A 117 18.63 -0.89 4.62
C SER A 117 18.84 -2.35 4.21
N GLY A 118 19.57 -2.59 3.10
CA GLY A 118 19.77 -3.93 2.54
C GLY A 118 18.50 -4.54 1.92
N LEU A 119 17.40 -3.79 1.84
CA LEU A 119 16.12 -4.27 1.34
C LEU A 119 16.00 -4.09 -0.18
N SER A 120 15.23 -4.97 -0.79
CA SER A 120 14.83 -4.91 -2.19
C SER A 120 13.41 -5.41 -2.36
N PHE A 121 12.77 -5.03 -3.43
CA PHE A 121 11.45 -5.58 -3.77
C PHE A 121 11.58 -7.05 -4.19
N PRO A 122 10.73 -7.96 -3.70
CA PRO A 122 10.71 -9.33 -4.20
C PRO A 122 10.29 -9.37 -5.67
N ALA A 123 11.00 -10.17 -6.47
CA ALA A 123 10.75 -10.34 -7.89
C ALA A 123 9.67 -11.41 -8.16
N GLY A 124 8.99 -11.30 -9.32
CA GLY A 124 8.13 -12.35 -9.88
C GLY A 124 6.77 -12.52 -9.20
N ARG A 125 6.38 -11.66 -8.29
CA ARG A 125 5.11 -11.74 -7.56
C ARG A 125 4.42 -10.39 -7.39
N TYR A 126 3.15 -10.43 -7.00
CA TYR A 126 2.37 -9.26 -6.60
C TYR A 126 2.67 -8.86 -5.15
N TYR A 127 2.26 -7.67 -4.74
CA TYR A 127 2.41 -7.14 -3.38
C TYR A 127 3.87 -7.01 -2.91
N GLU A 128 4.77 -6.69 -3.83
CA GLU A 128 6.19 -6.45 -3.58
C GLU A 128 6.42 -5.24 -2.66
N ASP A 129 5.57 -4.25 -2.75
CA ASP A 129 5.59 -3.07 -1.90
C ASP A 129 5.11 -3.38 -0.48
N LEU A 130 4.03 -4.15 -0.32
CA LEU A 130 3.59 -4.67 0.98
C LEU A 130 4.72 -5.43 1.70
N ALA A 131 5.48 -6.24 0.96
CA ALA A 131 6.60 -6.99 1.53
C ALA A 131 7.80 -6.11 1.93
N THR A 132 7.92 -4.88 1.40
CA THR A 132 9.14 -4.08 1.51
C THR A 132 8.94 -2.79 2.31
N ILE A 133 7.88 -2.04 2.04
CA ILE A 133 7.68 -0.70 2.59
C ILE A 133 7.53 -0.68 4.11
N PRO A 134 6.76 -1.57 4.78
CA PRO A 134 6.69 -1.59 6.25
C PRO A 134 8.06 -1.77 6.90
N LYS A 135 8.93 -2.59 6.31
CA LYS A 135 10.30 -2.83 6.79
C LYS A 135 11.18 -1.59 6.64
N LEU A 136 11.06 -0.85 5.52
CA LEU A 136 11.78 0.41 5.31
C LEU A 136 11.32 1.48 6.29
N LEU A 137 10.01 1.65 6.47
CA LEU A 137 9.46 2.63 7.41
C LEU A 137 9.91 2.37 8.85
N THR A 138 10.06 1.09 9.24
CA THR A 138 10.56 0.73 10.57
C THR A 138 12.05 1.05 10.78
N GLN A 139 12.85 1.01 9.70
CA GLN A 139 14.29 1.29 9.75
C GLN A 139 14.64 2.77 9.58
N ALA A 140 13.68 3.61 9.16
CA ALA A 140 13.93 5.03 8.92
C ALA A 140 14.00 5.80 10.26
N ASP A 141 15.10 6.55 10.45
CA ASP A 141 15.27 7.42 11.61
C ASP A 141 14.44 8.70 11.47
N ARG A 142 14.23 9.17 10.23
CA ARG A 142 13.54 10.43 9.92
C ARG A 142 12.56 10.26 8.78
N ILE A 143 11.28 10.28 9.11
CA ILE A 143 10.17 10.29 8.17
C ILE A 143 9.52 11.67 8.24
N VAL A 144 9.12 12.21 7.10
CA VAL A 144 8.32 13.44 7.00
C VAL A 144 7.07 13.12 6.20
N TYR A 145 5.94 13.63 6.64
CA TYR A 145 4.69 13.55 5.91
C TYR A 145 4.28 14.91 5.35
N LYS A 146 3.97 14.94 4.06
CA LYS A 146 3.39 16.06 3.33
C LYS A 146 1.95 15.73 2.98
N LYS A 147 1.01 16.40 3.64
CA LYS A 147 -0.43 16.22 3.37
C LYS A 147 -0.85 16.95 2.10
N GLU A 148 -0.25 16.51 1.00
CA GLU A 148 -0.50 17.05 -0.34
C GLU A 148 -0.65 15.90 -1.33
N ILE A 149 -1.67 15.96 -2.21
CA ILE A 149 -1.85 15.02 -3.31
C ILE A 149 -0.80 15.33 -4.37
N LEU A 150 0.23 14.48 -4.46
CA LEU A 150 1.32 14.63 -5.41
C LEU A 150 1.32 13.56 -6.50
N TYR A 151 0.55 12.49 -6.33
CA TYR A 151 0.51 11.34 -7.23
C TYR A 151 -0.94 10.98 -7.56
N TYR A 152 -1.20 10.57 -8.79
CA TYR A 152 -2.51 10.20 -9.31
C TYR A 152 -2.45 8.80 -9.91
N TYR A 153 -3.08 7.84 -9.22
CA TYR A 153 -3.17 6.45 -9.61
C TYR A 153 -4.31 6.27 -10.62
N LEU A 154 -3.98 5.78 -11.82
CA LEU A 154 -4.97 5.55 -12.86
C LEU A 154 -5.78 4.28 -12.58
N ALA A 155 -7.06 4.46 -12.23
CA ALA A 155 -7.98 3.36 -12.02
C ALA A 155 -8.35 2.71 -13.38
N ARG A 156 -7.90 1.47 -13.62
CA ARG A 156 -8.20 0.69 -14.82
C ARG A 156 -8.93 -0.60 -14.46
N GLU A 157 -9.81 -1.05 -15.35
CA GLU A 157 -10.55 -2.31 -15.16
C GLU A 157 -9.64 -3.55 -15.21
N ASP A 158 -8.53 -3.48 -15.94
CA ASP A 158 -7.51 -4.53 -16.11
C ASP A 158 -6.35 -4.46 -15.08
N SER A 159 -6.50 -3.65 -14.04
CA SER A 159 -5.49 -3.55 -12.97
C SER A 159 -5.25 -4.91 -12.29
N ILE A 160 -3.98 -5.18 -11.95
CA ILE A 160 -3.56 -6.35 -11.16
C ILE A 160 -4.35 -6.49 -9.86
N THR A 161 -4.73 -5.37 -9.25
CA THR A 161 -5.55 -5.32 -8.03
C THR A 161 -6.96 -5.85 -8.23
N HIS A 162 -7.46 -5.89 -9.47
CA HIS A 162 -8.77 -6.45 -9.85
C HIS A 162 -8.70 -7.85 -10.46
N SER A 163 -7.52 -8.51 -10.39
CA SER A 163 -7.34 -9.86 -10.92
C SER A 163 -8.32 -10.83 -10.28
N SER A 164 -9.01 -11.62 -11.12
CA SER A 164 -9.88 -12.72 -10.71
C SER A 164 -9.09 -14.00 -10.33
N ASP A 165 -7.78 -14.01 -10.46
CA ASP A 165 -6.91 -15.09 -9.99
C ASP A 165 -6.72 -15.00 -8.48
N PHE A 166 -7.75 -15.41 -7.76
CA PHE A 166 -7.73 -15.40 -6.29
C PHE A 166 -6.68 -16.34 -5.69
N SER A 167 -6.20 -17.35 -6.44
CA SER A 167 -5.14 -18.25 -5.95
C SER A 167 -3.83 -17.51 -5.82
N ARG A 168 -3.36 -16.91 -6.92
CA ARG A 168 -2.14 -16.14 -6.94
C ARG A 168 -2.21 -14.95 -5.99
N ASN A 169 -3.35 -14.26 -5.95
CA ASN A 169 -3.59 -13.15 -5.04
C ASN A 169 -3.45 -13.58 -3.57
N TYR A 170 -4.02 -14.75 -3.21
CA TYR A 170 -3.88 -15.30 -1.86
C TYR A 170 -2.43 -15.64 -1.53
N ASP A 171 -1.76 -16.41 -2.39
CA ASP A 171 -0.41 -16.90 -2.15
C ASP A 171 0.61 -15.75 -2.05
N ASP A 172 0.57 -14.80 -3.01
CA ASP A 172 1.51 -13.68 -3.03
C ASP A 172 1.27 -12.70 -1.87
N ARG A 173 0.00 -12.44 -1.52
CA ARG A 173 -0.37 -11.51 -0.46
C ARG A 173 -0.04 -12.06 0.93
N THR A 174 -0.37 -13.32 1.22
CA THR A 174 -0.05 -13.95 2.51
C THR A 174 1.44 -14.12 2.68
N ARG A 175 2.17 -14.49 1.62
CA ARG A 175 3.63 -14.55 1.65
C ARG A 175 4.26 -13.18 1.95
N SER A 176 3.75 -12.10 1.34
CA SER A 176 4.26 -10.75 1.62
C SER A 176 4.02 -10.33 3.06
N VAL A 177 2.86 -10.68 3.62
CA VAL A 177 2.56 -10.47 5.05
C VAL A 177 3.49 -11.31 5.94
N ASP A 178 3.66 -12.60 5.65
CA ASP A 178 4.55 -13.48 6.43
C ASP A 178 5.99 -12.94 6.47
N GLU A 179 6.53 -12.45 5.34
CA GLU A 179 7.87 -11.85 5.30
C GLU A 179 7.98 -10.55 6.12
N VAL A 180 6.91 -9.80 6.25
CA VAL A 180 6.89 -8.65 7.17
C VAL A 180 6.89 -9.13 8.62
N LEU A 181 6.01 -10.06 8.98
CA LEU A 181 5.94 -10.59 10.34
C LEU A 181 7.27 -11.23 10.78
N GLU A 182 7.90 -12.02 9.89
CA GLU A 182 9.21 -12.63 10.14
C GLU A 182 10.29 -11.59 10.37
N PHE A 183 10.37 -10.54 9.55
CA PHE A 183 11.32 -9.44 9.75
C PHE A 183 11.17 -8.78 11.13
N PHE A 184 9.94 -8.50 11.56
CA PHE A 184 9.68 -7.89 12.87
C PHE A 184 10.05 -8.84 14.02
N HIS A 185 9.77 -10.13 13.85
CA HIS A 185 10.15 -11.16 14.81
C HIS A 185 11.67 -11.29 14.96
N GLU A 186 12.41 -11.41 13.84
CA GLU A 186 13.87 -11.48 13.81
C GLU A 186 14.56 -10.27 14.44
N LYS A 187 13.92 -9.09 14.37
CA LYS A 187 14.38 -7.85 14.98
C LYS A 187 13.94 -7.71 16.45
N GLY A 188 13.13 -8.61 16.99
CA GLY A 188 12.55 -8.51 18.32
C GLY A 188 11.54 -7.36 18.47
N LEU A 189 10.90 -6.95 17.37
CA LEU A 189 9.98 -5.81 17.28
C LEU A 189 8.50 -6.22 17.25
N ASP A 190 8.21 -7.51 17.14
CA ASP A 190 6.87 -8.06 17.00
C ASP A 190 5.93 -7.71 18.15
N GLN A 191 6.44 -7.63 19.39
CA GLN A 191 5.65 -7.21 20.55
C GLN A 191 5.50 -5.69 20.65
N ILE A 192 6.49 -4.92 20.18
CA ILE A 192 6.48 -3.46 20.22
C ILE A 192 5.42 -2.92 19.24
N TYR A 193 5.35 -3.51 18.04
CA TYR A 193 4.42 -3.10 16.96
C TYR A 193 3.25 -4.08 16.80
N ARG A 194 2.86 -4.77 17.86
CA ARG A 194 1.85 -5.83 17.80
C ARG A 194 0.53 -5.34 17.18
N ASP A 195 0.03 -4.21 17.65
CA ASP A 195 -1.25 -3.68 17.18
C ASP A 195 -1.20 -3.30 15.68
N GLU A 196 -0.08 -2.74 15.23
CA GLU A 196 0.14 -2.36 13.85
C GLU A 196 0.27 -3.59 12.94
N LEU A 197 0.99 -4.62 13.39
CA LEU A 197 1.12 -5.89 12.65
C LEU A 197 -0.21 -6.64 12.59
N GLU A 198 -0.97 -6.69 13.67
CA GLU A 198 -2.34 -7.22 13.66
C GLU A 198 -3.22 -6.48 12.65
N TYR A 199 -3.16 -5.13 12.63
CA TYR A 199 -3.94 -4.35 11.68
C TYR A 199 -3.45 -4.56 10.24
N LEU A 200 -2.16 -4.67 10.00
CA LEU A 200 -1.59 -4.98 8.69
C LEU A 200 -2.11 -6.33 8.16
N VAL A 201 -2.14 -7.36 9.01
CA VAL A 201 -2.75 -8.66 8.66
C VAL A 201 -4.26 -8.52 8.42
N PHE A 202 -4.96 -7.81 9.30
CA PHE A 202 -6.39 -7.55 9.15
C PHE A 202 -6.71 -6.89 7.81
N GLU A 203 -6.03 -5.82 7.49
CA GLU A 203 -6.30 -5.04 6.28
C GLU A 203 -5.91 -5.80 5.02
N ASN A 204 -4.66 -6.31 4.97
CA ASN A 204 -4.09 -6.86 3.73
C ASN A 204 -4.41 -8.34 3.52
N ALA A 205 -4.63 -9.12 4.56
CA ALA A 205 -4.88 -10.57 4.44
C ALA A 205 -6.26 -11.01 4.93
N TYR A 206 -7.18 -10.06 5.19
CA TYR A 206 -8.56 -10.41 5.49
C TYR A 206 -9.56 -9.40 4.92
N PHE A 207 -9.51 -8.15 5.35
CA PHE A 207 -10.59 -7.17 5.08
C PHE A 207 -10.63 -6.73 3.62
N VAL A 208 -9.52 -6.25 3.08
CA VAL A 208 -9.44 -5.77 1.68
C VAL A 208 -9.68 -6.91 0.70
N PRO A 209 -8.95 -8.05 0.73
CA PRO A 209 -9.19 -9.12 -0.24
C PRO A 209 -10.60 -9.71 -0.13
N SER A 210 -11.17 -9.79 1.08
CA SER A 210 -12.53 -10.31 1.21
C SER A 210 -13.58 -9.37 0.60
N LYS A 211 -13.40 -8.04 0.70
CA LYS A 211 -14.28 -7.08 0.00
C LYS A 211 -14.23 -7.29 -1.51
N GLU A 212 -13.05 -7.44 -2.07
CA GLU A 212 -12.82 -7.68 -3.50
C GLU A 212 -13.47 -9.01 -3.96
N ILE A 213 -13.20 -10.09 -3.24
CA ILE A 213 -13.71 -11.42 -3.56
C ILE A 213 -15.23 -11.48 -3.48
N VAL A 214 -15.85 -10.92 -2.42
CA VAL A 214 -17.31 -10.93 -2.23
C VAL A 214 -18.05 -10.30 -3.42
N LEU A 215 -17.48 -9.26 -4.01
CA LEU A 215 -18.11 -8.57 -5.15
C LEU A 215 -18.01 -9.38 -6.44
N ASN A 216 -16.96 -10.20 -6.59
CA ASN A 216 -16.73 -11.05 -7.77
C ASN A 216 -17.38 -12.44 -7.60
N ASP A 217 -17.08 -13.13 -6.50
CA ASP A 217 -17.62 -14.45 -6.19
C ASP A 217 -17.83 -14.65 -4.68
N ARG A 218 -19.06 -14.37 -4.23
CA ARG A 218 -19.45 -14.55 -2.82
C ARG A 218 -19.41 -16.00 -2.29
N LYS A 219 -19.19 -16.98 -3.17
CA LYS A 219 -19.05 -18.41 -2.82
C LYS A 219 -17.60 -18.88 -2.86
N SER A 220 -16.68 -18.02 -3.20
CA SER A 220 -15.26 -18.36 -3.31
C SER A 220 -14.72 -18.96 -2.01
N ALA A 221 -13.99 -20.07 -2.13
CA ALA A 221 -13.29 -20.69 -1.00
C ALA A 221 -12.22 -19.75 -0.39
N TYR A 222 -11.71 -18.79 -1.17
CA TYR A 222 -10.69 -17.84 -0.70
C TYR A 222 -11.21 -16.90 0.38
N LEU A 223 -12.51 -16.64 0.47
CA LEU A 223 -13.10 -15.91 1.61
C LEU A 223 -12.83 -16.62 2.95
N GLN A 224 -12.92 -17.94 2.94
CA GLN A 224 -12.64 -18.74 4.13
C GLN A 224 -11.13 -18.85 4.37
N LYS A 225 -10.32 -19.06 3.33
CA LYS A 225 -8.86 -19.14 3.44
C LYS A 225 -8.24 -17.86 4.04
N PHE A 226 -8.59 -16.69 3.53
CA PHE A 226 -8.12 -15.41 4.09
C PHE A 226 -8.56 -15.22 5.56
N ARG A 227 -9.78 -15.60 5.87
CA ARG A 227 -10.28 -15.55 7.25
C ARG A 227 -9.47 -16.48 8.17
N GLU A 228 -9.24 -17.73 7.76
CA GLU A 228 -8.49 -18.71 8.54
C GLU A 228 -7.06 -18.25 8.73
N TYR A 229 -6.37 -17.84 7.69
CA TYR A 229 -5.03 -17.29 7.75
C TYR A 229 -4.93 -16.14 8.78
N ALA A 230 -5.80 -15.16 8.68
CA ALA A 230 -5.73 -14.00 9.55
C ALA A 230 -6.02 -14.34 11.03
N LEU A 231 -7.00 -15.23 11.29
CA LEU A 231 -7.34 -15.66 12.64
C LEU A 231 -6.35 -16.66 13.24
N GLU A 232 -5.62 -17.42 12.43
CA GLU A 232 -4.49 -18.24 12.87
C GLU A 232 -3.34 -17.38 13.38
N LYS A 233 -3.00 -16.30 12.66
CA LYS A 233 -1.97 -15.36 13.09
C LYS A 233 -2.38 -14.56 14.32
N TYR A 234 -3.61 -14.04 14.31
CA TYR A 234 -4.15 -13.16 15.35
C TYR A 234 -5.61 -13.49 15.66
N PRO A 235 -5.89 -14.38 16.62
CA PRO A 235 -7.28 -14.82 16.93
C PRO A 235 -8.21 -13.69 17.36
N ASP A 236 -7.66 -12.66 17.97
CA ASP A 236 -8.38 -11.54 18.58
C ASP A 236 -8.42 -10.26 17.71
N LEU A 237 -8.15 -10.35 16.39
CA LEU A 237 -8.14 -9.22 15.45
C LEU A 237 -9.27 -8.21 15.65
N ALA A 238 -10.46 -8.70 16.02
CA ALA A 238 -11.62 -7.84 16.25
C ALA A 238 -11.50 -6.91 17.48
N LYS A 239 -10.52 -7.15 18.36
CA LYS A 239 -10.22 -6.33 19.54
C LYS A 239 -9.10 -5.34 19.29
N ASN A 240 -8.41 -5.44 18.16
CA ASN A 240 -7.35 -4.52 17.79
C ASN A 240 -7.84 -3.08 17.77
N ARG A 241 -7.07 -2.15 18.36
CA ARG A 241 -7.48 -0.74 18.52
C ARG A 241 -7.84 -0.07 17.19
N TYR A 242 -7.09 -0.30 16.15
CA TYR A 242 -7.33 0.28 14.81
C TYR A 242 -8.56 -0.33 14.14
N VAL A 243 -8.85 -1.62 14.38
CA VAL A 243 -10.08 -2.27 13.90
C VAL A 243 -11.31 -1.72 14.63
N LEU A 244 -11.18 -1.39 15.91
CA LEU A 244 -12.25 -0.76 16.70
C LEU A 244 -12.53 0.68 16.25
N GLU A 245 -11.52 1.38 15.75
CA GLU A 245 -11.62 2.76 15.23
C GLU A 245 -12.20 2.85 13.83
N LEU A 246 -12.41 1.72 13.13
CA LEU A 246 -13.07 1.73 11.83
C LEU A 246 -14.37 2.54 11.87
N SER A 247 -14.55 3.43 10.89
CA SER A 247 -15.68 4.34 10.82
C SER A 247 -16.49 4.16 9.53
N GLY A 248 -17.65 4.80 9.49
CA GLY A 248 -18.47 4.90 8.28
C GLY A 248 -18.73 3.56 7.60
N LYS A 249 -18.44 3.50 6.31
CA LYS A 249 -18.68 2.34 5.44
C LYS A 249 -17.87 1.11 5.88
N ASP A 250 -16.62 1.28 6.26
CA ASP A 250 -15.74 0.16 6.58
C ASP A 250 -16.17 -0.54 7.88
N LYS A 251 -16.67 0.19 8.85
CA LYS A 251 -17.28 -0.40 10.06
C LYS A 251 -18.47 -1.31 9.73
N ILE A 252 -19.33 -0.85 8.82
CA ILE A 252 -20.50 -1.63 8.38
C ILE A 252 -20.03 -2.87 7.61
N LEU A 253 -19.12 -2.71 6.64
CA LEU A 253 -18.59 -3.81 5.85
C LEU A 253 -17.90 -4.86 6.72
N TRP A 254 -17.12 -4.43 7.71
CA TRP A 254 -16.49 -5.32 8.67
C TRP A 254 -17.52 -6.11 9.50
N ALA A 255 -18.58 -5.43 9.99
CA ALA A 255 -19.66 -6.09 10.73
C ALA A 255 -20.38 -7.15 9.90
N LEU A 256 -20.59 -6.90 8.60
CA LEU A 256 -21.21 -7.85 7.68
C LEU A 256 -20.25 -9.01 7.34
N LEU A 257 -18.99 -8.71 7.07
CA LEU A 257 -17.96 -9.70 6.75
C LEU A 257 -17.77 -10.72 7.89
N ARG A 258 -17.66 -10.25 9.12
CA ARG A 258 -17.56 -11.11 10.31
C ARG A 258 -18.72 -12.08 10.43
N ARG A 259 -19.91 -11.64 10.08
CA ARG A 259 -21.17 -12.44 10.13
C ARG A 259 -21.41 -13.24 8.85
N LYS A 260 -20.47 -13.22 7.90
CA LYS A 260 -20.61 -13.87 6.57
C LYS A 260 -21.85 -13.42 5.79
N MET A 261 -22.31 -12.19 6.02
CA MET A 261 -23.50 -11.61 5.34
C MET A 261 -23.16 -11.09 3.94
N TYR A 262 -22.50 -11.93 3.14
CA TYR A 262 -21.96 -11.57 1.81
C TYR A 262 -23.04 -11.09 0.82
N ALA A 263 -24.24 -11.68 0.88
CA ALA A 263 -25.34 -11.26 0.03
C ALA A 263 -25.76 -9.79 0.28
N VAL A 264 -25.71 -9.35 1.54
CA VAL A 264 -26.00 -7.96 1.92
C VAL A 264 -24.92 -7.03 1.42
N MET A 265 -23.65 -7.41 1.49
CA MET A 265 -22.53 -6.63 0.96
C MET A 265 -22.67 -6.42 -0.56
N VAL A 266 -23.02 -7.47 -1.31
CA VAL A 266 -23.27 -7.38 -2.77
C VAL A 266 -24.48 -6.47 -3.06
N LEU A 267 -25.56 -6.58 -2.30
CA LEU A 267 -26.74 -5.73 -2.47
C LEU A 267 -26.40 -4.25 -2.24
N MET A 268 -25.66 -3.94 -1.19
CA MET A 268 -25.22 -2.58 -0.88
C MET A 268 -24.33 -2.00 -2.01
N SER A 269 -23.43 -2.81 -2.57
CA SER A 269 -22.61 -2.38 -3.71
C SER A 269 -23.45 -2.07 -4.95
N LYS A 270 -24.41 -2.94 -5.28
CA LYS A 270 -25.36 -2.71 -6.41
C LYS A 270 -26.19 -1.44 -6.21
N MET A 271 -26.72 -1.23 -5.01
CA MET A 271 -27.48 -0.01 -4.70
C MET A 271 -26.63 1.26 -4.84
N ARG A 272 -25.35 1.20 -4.44
CA ARG A 272 -24.41 2.31 -4.65
C ARG A 272 -24.21 2.58 -6.14
N GLN A 273 -23.94 1.56 -6.95
CA GLN A 273 -23.75 1.70 -8.40
C GLN A 273 -25.00 2.31 -9.08
N ILE A 274 -26.19 1.89 -8.68
CA ILE A 274 -27.46 2.47 -9.19
C ILE A 274 -27.57 3.94 -8.81
N ARG A 275 -27.32 4.27 -7.55
CA ARG A 275 -27.35 5.66 -7.06
C ARG A 275 -26.35 6.53 -7.83
N ASP A 276 -25.11 6.07 -7.99
CA ASP A 276 -24.03 6.82 -8.63
C ASP A 276 -24.35 7.06 -10.12
N ARG A 277 -24.98 6.09 -10.80
CA ARG A 277 -25.52 6.28 -12.17
C ARG A 277 -26.64 7.32 -12.24
N ILE A 278 -27.54 7.36 -11.24
CA ILE A 278 -28.66 8.32 -11.20
C ILE A 278 -28.16 9.73 -10.86
N THR A 279 -27.16 9.85 -10.01
CA THR A 279 -26.64 11.15 -9.53
C THR A 279 -25.51 11.70 -10.38
N GLY A 280 -25.07 11.00 -11.44
CA GLY A 280 -23.98 11.41 -12.31
C GLY A 280 -22.62 11.48 -11.61
N ARG A 281 -22.46 10.71 -10.55
CA ARG A 281 -21.21 10.59 -9.77
C ARG A 281 -20.48 9.33 -10.13
#